data_eb061105426a88af40d98aecb75bfa22
#
_entry.id   eb061105426a88af40d98aecb75bfa22
#
_cell.length_a   1.000
_cell.length_b   1.000
_cell.length_c   1.000
_cell.angle_alpha   90.00
_cell.angle_beta   90.00
_cell.angle_gamma   90.00
#
_symmetry.space_group_name_H-M   'P 1'
#
loop_
_entity.id
_entity.type
_entity.pdbx_description
1 polymer ?
#
loop_
_entity_poly.entity_id
_entity_poly.type
_entity_poly.pdbx_seq_one_letter_code
_entity_poly.pdbx_strand_id
1 'polypeptide(L)'
;MNPSVEKATGWRRWRHLLDIATTIAMLVASGVLVWAALRNQGSVASAVVVPAQPIPLADASLDGSDRAPVLLLIFSDFECPFCQKFELETLPSLRREFVLTGQVQIAFWNFPLPIHSMALEAARYAECAERQGQFWLLHDRLFGREQAIDRVSLRAIVRSLPGSGGDIVECVASTAADKAVQSDLKLGRALGVTGTPTIFIGRRQAGGTVHAVAALVGAQPIDAIRSAIAKVL
;
A
#
# COMPACT_ATOMS: atom_id res chain seq x y z
N MET A 1 -58.37 -33.37 -43.86
CA MET A 1 -57.26 -32.73 -43.16
C MET A 1 -57.48 -32.98 -41.67
N ASN A 2 -56.48 -33.59 -41.02
CA ASN A 2 -56.67 -34.14 -39.64
C ASN A 2 -56.22 -33.12 -38.59
N PRO A 3 -57.10 -32.57 -37.77
CA PRO A 3 -56.82 -31.50 -36.82
C PRO A 3 -55.90 -31.91 -35.63
N SER A 4 -55.62 -33.19 -35.50
CA SER A 4 -54.74 -33.73 -34.44
C SER A 4 -53.23 -33.54 -34.72
N VAL A 5 -52.82 -33.32 -35.95
CA VAL A 5 -51.40 -33.14 -36.35
C VAL A 5 -50.91 -31.70 -36.08
N GLU A 6 -51.82 -30.73 -36.22
CA GLU A 6 -51.49 -29.30 -36.07
C GLU A 6 -51.26 -28.90 -34.60
N LYS A 7 -51.98 -29.54 -33.66
CA LYS A 7 -51.76 -29.31 -32.19
C LYS A 7 -50.46 -29.85 -31.66
N ALA A 8 -49.92 -30.93 -32.26
CA ALA A 8 -48.68 -31.59 -31.84
C ALA A 8 -47.43 -30.77 -32.22
N THR A 9 -47.47 -29.98 -33.29
CA THR A 9 -46.33 -29.14 -33.75
C THR A 9 -46.21 -27.86 -32.96
N GLY A 10 -47.31 -27.30 -32.45
CA GLY A 10 -47.32 -26.11 -31.59
C GLY A 10 -46.65 -26.37 -30.24
N TRP A 11 -46.99 -27.47 -29.58
CA TRP A 11 -46.43 -27.83 -28.28
C TRP A 11 -44.92 -28.09 -28.32
N ARG A 12 -44.40 -28.74 -29.38
CA ARG A 12 -42.95 -28.96 -29.54
C ARG A 12 -42.18 -27.65 -29.66
N ARG A 13 -42.69 -26.68 -30.41
CA ARG A 13 -42.10 -25.33 -30.52
C ARG A 13 -42.09 -24.56 -29.18
N TRP A 14 -43.16 -24.65 -28.40
CA TRP A 14 -43.25 -24.04 -27.08
C TRP A 14 -42.25 -24.66 -26.10
N ARG A 15 -42.05 -25.98 -26.12
CA ARG A 15 -41.05 -26.63 -25.27
C ARG A 15 -39.62 -26.18 -25.61
N HIS A 16 -39.26 -26.10 -26.88
CA HIS A 16 -37.96 -25.59 -27.29
C HIS A 16 -37.73 -24.12 -26.87
N LEU A 17 -38.75 -23.28 -26.96
CA LEU A 17 -38.66 -21.88 -26.51
C LEU A 17 -38.47 -21.79 -24.98
N LEU A 18 -39.15 -22.63 -24.22
CA LEU A 18 -38.97 -22.69 -22.75
C LEU A 18 -37.59 -23.24 -22.39
N ASP A 19 -37.10 -24.26 -23.07
CA ASP A 19 -35.77 -24.81 -22.84
C ASP A 19 -34.65 -23.77 -23.14
N ILE A 20 -34.80 -23.03 -24.22
CA ILE A 20 -33.88 -21.93 -24.55
C ILE A 20 -33.95 -20.81 -23.51
N ALA A 21 -35.16 -20.41 -23.11
CA ALA A 21 -35.32 -19.35 -22.10
C ALA A 21 -34.73 -19.73 -20.73
N THR A 22 -34.93 -21.00 -20.30
CA THR A 22 -34.34 -21.49 -19.04
C THR A 22 -32.80 -21.57 -19.10
N THR A 23 -32.27 -22.00 -20.25
CA THR A 23 -30.80 -22.08 -20.47
C THR A 23 -30.19 -20.66 -20.42
N ILE A 24 -30.82 -19.68 -21.10
CA ILE A 24 -30.35 -18.29 -21.05
C ILE A 24 -30.44 -17.73 -19.64
N ALA A 25 -31.54 -17.98 -18.92
CA ALA A 25 -31.69 -17.53 -17.53
C ALA A 25 -30.62 -18.10 -16.60
N MET A 26 -30.27 -19.38 -16.75
CA MET A 26 -29.18 -20.01 -15.98
C MET A 26 -27.82 -19.41 -16.33
N LEU A 27 -27.54 -19.16 -17.61
CA LEU A 27 -26.27 -18.53 -18.01
C LEU A 27 -26.13 -17.11 -17.48
N VAL A 28 -27.20 -16.32 -17.50
CA VAL A 28 -27.23 -14.98 -16.95
C VAL A 28 -27.04 -15.01 -15.43
N ALA A 29 -27.77 -15.89 -14.74
CA ALA A 29 -27.62 -16.05 -13.29
C ALA A 29 -26.20 -16.48 -12.88
N SER A 30 -25.62 -17.44 -13.63
CA SER A 30 -24.22 -17.88 -13.42
C SER A 30 -23.24 -16.76 -13.68
N GLY A 31 -23.43 -15.98 -14.75
CA GLY A 31 -22.60 -14.81 -15.08
C GLY A 31 -22.66 -13.73 -13.99
N VAL A 32 -23.84 -13.45 -13.46
CA VAL A 32 -24.03 -12.51 -12.35
C VAL A 32 -23.36 -12.99 -11.07
N LEU A 33 -23.47 -14.28 -10.74
CA LEU A 33 -22.83 -14.88 -9.58
C LEU A 33 -21.29 -14.85 -9.69
N VAL A 34 -20.76 -15.22 -10.87
CA VAL A 34 -19.31 -15.15 -11.14
C VAL A 34 -18.82 -13.71 -11.07
N TRP A 35 -19.56 -12.76 -11.67
CA TRP A 35 -19.19 -11.35 -11.62
C TRP A 35 -19.25 -10.78 -10.18
N ALA A 36 -20.27 -11.15 -9.40
CA ALA A 36 -20.38 -10.78 -7.99
C ALA A 36 -19.26 -11.41 -7.15
N ALA A 37 -18.91 -12.67 -7.40
CA ALA A 37 -17.80 -13.34 -6.75
C ALA A 37 -16.45 -12.69 -7.10
N LEU A 38 -16.21 -12.36 -8.39
CA LEU A 38 -14.98 -11.66 -8.83
C LEU A 38 -14.90 -10.23 -8.28
N ARG A 39 -16.02 -9.52 -8.18
CA ARG A 39 -16.09 -8.19 -7.54
C ARG A 39 -15.81 -8.25 -6.04
N ASN A 40 -16.21 -9.34 -5.39
CA ASN A 40 -16.04 -9.53 -3.94
C ASN A 40 -14.67 -10.14 -3.58
N GLN A 41 -13.86 -10.56 -4.56
CA GLN A 41 -12.46 -10.97 -4.37
C GLN A 41 -11.51 -9.78 -4.11
N GLY A 42 -12.02 -8.55 -4.10
CA GLY A 42 -11.32 -7.39 -3.56
C GLY A 42 -11.17 -7.52 -2.06
N SER A 43 -9.98 -7.94 -1.62
CA SER A 43 -9.49 -7.88 -0.23
C SER A 43 -9.79 -9.11 0.63
N VAL A 44 -9.10 -10.22 0.37
CA VAL A 44 -8.52 -10.96 1.49
C VAL A 44 -7.27 -10.18 1.91
N ALA A 45 -7.47 -9.00 2.46
CA ALA A 45 -6.43 -8.32 3.23
C ALA A 45 -6.20 -9.22 4.45
N SER A 46 -5.03 -9.83 4.52
CA SER A 46 -4.55 -10.41 5.79
C SER A 46 -4.76 -9.34 6.84
N ALA A 47 -5.67 -9.57 7.78
CA ALA A 47 -6.03 -8.56 8.76
C ALA A 47 -4.82 -8.40 9.70
N VAL A 48 -3.98 -7.41 9.42
CA VAL A 48 -2.99 -6.97 10.39
C VAL A 48 -3.77 -6.46 11.59
N VAL A 49 -3.51 -7.07 12.73
CA VAL A 49 -4.19 -6.70 13.98
C VAL A 49 -3.67 -5.32 14.39
N VAL A 50 -4.57 -4.42 14.79
CA VAL A 50 -4.16 -3.14 15.37
C VAL A 50 -3.36 -3.42 16.65
N PRO A 51 -2.10 -2.95 16.76
CA PRO A 51 -1.29 -3.21 17.94
C PRO A 51 -1.90 -2.57 19.18
N ALA A 52 -2.00 -3.33 20.26
CA ALA A 52 -2.48 -2.82 21.55
C ALA A 52 -1.41 -1.93 22.24
N GLN A 53 -0.13 -2.15 21.93
CA GLN A 53 0.97 -1.39 22.51
C GLN A 53 1.27 -0.13 21.67
N PRO A 54 1.69 0.97 22.31
CA PRO A 54 2.12 2.16 21.59
C PRO A 54 3.30 1.87 20.66
N ILE A 55 3.24 2.43 19.46
CA ILE A 55 4.30 2.30 18.44
C ILE A 55 5.27 3.46 18.64
N PRO A 56 6.59 3.22 18.84
CA PRO A 56 7.58 4.27 18.92
C PRO A 56 7.79 4.94 17.57
N LEU A 57 8.00 6.25 17.57
CA LEU A 57 8.34 7.04 16.37
C LEU A 57 9.86 7.17 16.17
N ALA A 58 10.64 6.63 17.07
CA ALA A 58 12.09 6.64 16.92
C ALA A 58 12.47 5.97 15.59
N ASP A 59 13.49 6.50 14.95
CA ASP A 59 14.06 6.03 13.68
C ASP A 59 13.12 6.14 12.45
N ALA A 60 11.93 6.73 12.57
CA ALA A 60 11.03 6.97 11.44
C ALA A 60 11.43 8.20 10.64
N SER A 61 11.36 8.12 9.31
CA SER A 61 11.43 9.33 8.47
C SER A 61 10.08 10.04 8.48
N LEU A 62 10.08 11.28 8.97
CA LEU A 62 8.87 12.05 9.23
C LEU A 62 8.58 13.09 8.13
N ASP A 63 7.30 13.23 7.75
CA ASP A 63 6.79 14.28 6.85
C ASP A 63 5.58 14.96 7.47
N GLY A 64 5.60 16.29 7.54
CA GLY A 64 4.55 17.10 8.15
C GLY A 64 4.88 17.61 9.57
N SER A 65 3.88 18.22 10.21
CA SER A 65 4.04 18.88 11.50
C SER A 65 4.26 17.89 12.65
N ASP A 66 5.23 18.17 13.51
CA ASP A 66 5.46 17.46 14.78
C ASP A 66 4.32 17.63 15.79
N ARG A 67 3.43 18.62 15.57
CA ARG A 67 2.23 18.88 16.37
C ARG A 67 0.97 18.21 15.84
N ALA A 68 1.05 17.51 14.69
CA ALA A 68 -0.09 16.83 14.12
C ALA A 68 -0.66 15.78 15.10
N PRO A 69 -1.98 15.82 15.37
CA PRO A 69 -2.60 14.91 16.35
C PRO A 69 -2.68 13.47 15.83
N VAL A 70 -2.74 13.30 14.51
CA VAL A 70 -2.87 11.99 13.86
C VAL A 70 -1.57 11.63 13.15
N LEU A 71 -1.19 10.37 13.23
CA LEU A 71 -0.06 9.81 12.49
C LEU A 71 -0.52 8.74 11.51
N LEU A 72 0.06 8.80 10.32
CA LEU A 72 0.00 7.78 9.28
C LEU A 72 1.35 7.06 9.26
N LEU A 73 1.39 5.83 9.79
CA LEU A 73 2.59 5.03 9.97
C LEU A 73 2.69 4.05 8.80
N ILE A 74 3.71 4.16 7.96
CA ILE A 74 3.83 3.41 6.71
C ILE A 74 5.06 2.50 6.77
N PHE A 75 4.85 1.19 6.64
CA PHE A 75 5.89 0.20 6.38
C PHE A 75 5.87 -0.12 4.88
N SER A 76 6.95 0.20 4.19
CA SER A 76 6.96 0.21 2.72
C SER A 76 8.27 -0.34 2.15
N ASP A 77 8.22 -0.72 0.87
CA ASP A 77 9.31 -1.31 0.10
C ASP A 77 9.41 -0.61 -1.26
N PHE A 78 10.58 -0.09 -1.57
CA PHE A 78 10.81 0.70 -2.80
C PHE A 78 10.68 -0.09 -4.10
N GLU A 79 10.77 -1.43 -4.07
CA GLU A 79 10.52 -2.27 -5.25
C GLU A 79 9.08 -2.80 -5.33
N CYS A 80 8.30 -2.68 -4.26
CA CYS A 80 6.94 -3.22 -4.23
C CYS A 80 5.99 -2.42 -5.15
N PRO A 81 5.33 -3.06 -6.12
CA PRO A 81 4.43 -2.35 -7.04
C PRO A 81 3.19 -1.78 -6.34
N PHE A 82 2.73 -2.41 -5.26
CA PHE A 82 1.62 -1.89 -4.46
C PHE A 82 2.05 -0.67 -3.63
N CYS A 83 3.31 -0.62 -3.16
CA CYS A 83 3.85 0.57 -2.53
C CYS A 83 3.93 1.72 -3.54
N GLN A 84 4.50 1.47 -4.72
CA GLN A 84 4.56 2.47 -5.78
C GLN A 84 3.17 3.00 -6.13
N LYS A 85 2.18 2.13 -6.28
CA LYS A 85 0.80 2.54 -6.52
C LYS A 85 0.25 3.44 -5.42
N PHE A 86 0.45 3.09 -4.16
CA PHE A 86 0.02 3.91 -3.02
C PHE A 86 0.69 5.29 -3.04
N GLU A 87 2.01 5.32 -3.22
CA GLU A 87 2.81 6.54 -3.22
C GLU A 87 2.47 7.49 -4.38
N LEU A 88 2.12 6.96 -5.55
CA LEU A 88 1.80 7.79 -6.71
C LEU A 88 0.31 8.18 -6.80
N GLU A 89 -0.60 7.31 -6.39
CA GLU A 89 -2.04 7.55 -6.58
C GLU A 89 -2.72 8.09 -5.31
N THR A 90 -2.30 7.67 -4.12
CA THR A 90 -3.01 7.97 -2.86
C THR A 90 -2.28 9.02 -2.03
N LEU A 91 -0.99 8.86 -1.79
CA LEU A 91 -0.22 9.72 -0.91
C LEU A 91 -0.21 11.20 -1.30
N PRO A 92 -0.13 11.60 -2.59
CA PRO A 92 -0.15 13.01 -2.96
C PRO A 92 -1.43 13.74 -2.55
N SER A 93 -2.56 13.05 -2.57
CA SER A 93 -3.82 13.62 -2.08
C SER A 93 -3.86 13.71 -0.57
N LEU A 94 -3.37 12.69 0.14
CA LEU A 94 -3.25 12.73 1.62
C LEU A 94 -2.33 13.85 2.08
N ARG A 95 -1.20 14.06 1.41
CA ARG A 95 -0.29 15.18 1.70
C ARG A 95 -1.00 16.52 1.57
N ARG A 96 -1.73 16.76 0.47
CA ARG A 96 -2.48 18.01 0.26
C ARG A 96 -3.59 18.22 1.28
N GLU A 97 -4.34 17.17 1.60
CA GLU A 97 -5.55 17.30 2.42
C GLU A 97 -5.26 17.37 3.91
N PHE A 98 -4.27 16.61 4.39
CA PHE A 98 -4.07 16.39 5.82
C PHE A 98 -2.68 16.79 6.31
N VAL A 99 -1.62 16.57 5.52
CA VAL A 99 -0.25 16.86 5.98
C VAL A 99 0.02 18.36 5.92
N LEU A 100 -0.26 19.01 4.80
CA LEU A 100 -0.08 20.45 4.62
C LEU A 100 -0.98 21.28 5.54
N THR A 101 -2.10 20.71 5.99
CA THR A 101 -3.01 21.36 6.95
C THR A 101 -2.61 21.11 8.42
N GLY A 102 -1.56 20.32 8.66
CA GLY A 102 -1.06 20.00 10.00
C GLY A 102 -1.94 19.00 10.78
N GLN A 103 -2.90 18.35 10.15
CA GLN A 103 -3.79 17.37 10.78
C GLN A 103 -3.14 16.00 10.91
N VAL A 104 -2.29 15.62 9.95
CA VAL A 104 -1.60 14.34 9.91
C VAL A 104 -0.10 14.56 9.73
N GLN A 105 0.70 13.78 10.44
CA GLN A 105 2.11 13.58 10.15
C GLN A 105 2.31 12.15 9.62
N ILE A 106 3.12 12.01 8.58
CA ILE A 106 3.53 10.71 8.05
C ILE A 106 4.79 10.28 8.79
N ALA A 107 4.86 8.98 9.13
CA ALA A 107 6.05 8.32 9.62
C ALA A 107 6.31 7.09 8.76
N PHE A 108 7.49 6.99 8.17
CA PHE A 108 7.84 5.94 7.22
C PHE A 108 8.95 5.07 7.79
N TRP A 109 8.83 3.76 7.62
CA TRP A 109 9.86 2.76 7.89
C TRP A 109 10.09 1.89 6.67
N ASN A 110 11.34 1.55 6.43
CA ASN A 110 11.73 0.62 5.39
C ASN A 110 11.35 -0.82 5.77
N PHE A 111 10.63 -1.50 4.91
CA PHE A 111 10.29 -2.90 5.10
C PHE A 111 10.59 -3.72 3.84
N PRO A 112 11.88 -3.82 3.44
CA PRO A 112 12.28 -4.53 2.24
C PRO A 112 11.90 -6.01 2.32
N LEU A 113 11.13 -6.49 1.34
CA LEU A 113 10.70 -7.87 1.25
C LEU A 113 11.78 -8.74 0.60
N PRO A 114 12.01 -9.97 1.08
CA PRO A 114 13.05 -10.85 0.52
C PRO A 114 12.86 -11.23 -0.95
N ILE A 115 11.65 -11.11 -1.48
CA ILE A 115 11.33 -11.39 -2.89
C ILE A 115 11.79 -10.28 -3.84
N HIS A 116 12.14 -9.10 -3.31
CA HIS A 116 12.57 -7.94 -4.06
C HIS A 116 14.09 -7.78 -3.96
N SER A 117 14.78 -7.95 -5.08
CA SER A 117 16.25 -8.09 -5.10
C SER A 117 17.02 -6.82 -4.74
N MET A 118 16.45 -5.66 -5.04
CA MET A 118 17.05 -4.34 -4.79
C MET A 118 16.45 -3.60 -3.60
N ALA A 119 15.37 -4.12 -2.99
CA ALA A 119 14.66 -3.44 -1.92
C ALA A 119 15.56 -3.12 -0.72
N LEU A 120 16.40 -4.08 -0.30
CA LEU A 120 17.33 -3.87 0.81
C LEU A 120 18.39 -2.82 0.49
N GLU A 121 18.94 -2.83 -0.74
CA GLU A 121 19.92 -1.83 -1.16
C GLU A 121 19.27 -0.43 -1.26
N ALA A 122 18.05 -0.34 -1.81
CA ALA A 122 17.29 0.92 -1.86
C ALA A 122 16.97 1.46 -0.45
N ALA A 123 16.57 0.60 0.49
CA ALA A 123 16.33 0.97 1.88
C ALA A 123 17.60 1.54 2.56
N ARG A 124 18.78 0.92 2.34
CA ARG A 124 20.05 1.45 2.86
C ARG A 124 20.36 2.85 2.32
N TYR A 125 20.12 3.08 1.04
CA TYR A 125 20.28 4.41 0.46
C TYR A 125 19.31 5.42 1.07
N ALA A 126 18.07 5.01 1.35
CA ALA A 126 17.07 5.85 1.99
C ALA A 126 17.49 6.24 3.43
N GLU A 127 18.02 5.29 4.21
CA GLU A 127 18.58 5.55 5.55
C GLU A 127 19.76 6.52 5.52
N CYS A 128 20.61 6.40 4.51
CA CYS A 128 21.72 7.33 4.34
C CYS A 128 21.24 8.72 3.88
N ALA A 129 20.18 8.79 3.08
CA ALA A 129 19.56 10.03 2.68
C ALA A 129 18.86 10.73 3.86
N GLU A 130 18.25 9.97 4.79
CA GLU A 130 17.66 10.52 6.03
C GLU A 130 18.70 11.29 6.84
N ARG A 131 19.89 10.74 7.01
CA ARG A 131 21.00 11.41 7.74
C ARG A 131 21.46 12.71 7.11
N GLN A 132 21.16 12.91 5.83
CA GLN A 132 21.45 14.12 5.06
C GLN A 132 20.21 15.02 4.91
N GLY A 133 19.09 14.70 5.57
CA GLY A 133 17.83 15.44 5.44
C GLY A 133 17.21 15.33 4.03
N GLN A 134 17.54 14.27 3.27
CA GLN A 134 17.10 14.10 1.90
C GLN A 134 16.23 12.86 1.68
N PHE A 135 15.74 12.24 2.75
CA PHE A 135 14.92 11.03 2.66
C PHE A 135 13.75 11.23 1.69
N TRP A 136 12.90 12.22 1.93
CA TRP A 136 11.68 12.40 1.12
C TRP A 136 11.97 12.75 -0.34
N LEU A 137 13.09 13.44 -0.61
CA LEU A 137 13.49 13.71 -1.98
C LEU A 137 13.93 12.41 -2.71
N LEU A 138 14.69 11.55 -2.02
CA LEU A 138 15.07 10.24 -2.57
C LEU A 138 13.85 9.33 -2.70
N HIS A 139 13.00 9.28 -1.67
CA HIS A 139 11.76 8.53 -1.64
C HIS A 139 10.89 8.83 -2.87
N ASP A 140 10.60 10.11 -3.12
CA ASP A 140 9.74 10.51 -4.24
C ASP A 140 10.36 10.15 -5.60
N ARG A 141 11.70 10.22 -5.75
CA ARG A 141 12.40 9.79 -6.96
C ARG A 141 12.38 8.27 -7.15
N LEU A 142 12.55 7.52 -6.08
CA LEU A 142 12.52 6.06 -6.14
C LEU A 142 11.13 5.54 -6.51
N PHE A 143 10.07 6.10 -5.96
CA PHE A 143 8.71 5.69 -6.32
C PHE A 143 8.24 6.29 -7.65
N GLY A 144 8.70 7.48 -8.03
CA GLY A 144 8.36 8.13 -9.30
C GLY A 144 9.02 7.53 -10.55
N ARG A 145 9.85 6.51 -10.42
CA ARG A 145 10.50 5.85 -11.55
C ARG A 145 9.51 5.09 -12.44
N GLU A 146 9.81 5.05 -13.73
CA GLU A 146 9.04 4.27 -14.71
C GLU A 146 9.56 2.84 -14.88
N GLN A 147 10.82 2.58 -14.54
CA GLN A 147 11.49 1.30 -14.73
C GLN A 147 11.83 0.62 -13.41
N ALA A 148 12.03 -0.69 -13.44
CA ALA A 148 12.51 -1.43 -12.28
C ALA A 148 13.85 -0.89 -11.77
N ILE A 149 14.06 -0.96 -10.45
CA ILE A 149 15.34 -0.56 -9.84
C ILE A 149 16.39 -1.60 -10.17
N ASP A 150 17.53 -1.14 -10.65
CA ASP A 150 18.79 -1.85 -10.67
C ASP A 150 19.89 -1.02 -9.98
N ARG A 151 21.09 -1.59 -9.82
CA ARG A 151 22.19 -0.88 -9.15
C ARG A 151 22.65 0.37 -9.88
N VAL A 152 22.54 0.39 -11.20
CA VAL A 152 23.01 1.52 -12.01
C VAL A 152 22.02 2.67 -11.87
N SER A 153 20.74 2.39 -12.08
CA SER A 153 19.65 3.38 -11.95
C SER A 153 19.54 3.91 -10.52
N LEU A 154 19.65 3.03 -9.50
CA LEU A 154 19.63 3.44 -8.10
C LEU A 154 20.75 4.42 -7.77
N ARG A 155 21.99 4.11 -8.16
CA ARG A 155 23.13 5.01 -7.95
C ARG A 155 23.00 6.31 -8.76
N ALA A 156 22.44 6.25 -9.96
CA ALA A 156 22.20 7.46 -10.76
C ALA A 156 21.17 8.38 -10.10
N ILE A 157 20.08 7.81 -9.57
CA ILE A 157 19.07 8.55 -8.79
C ILE A 157 19.72 9.22 -7.58
N VAL A 158 20.50 8.47 -6.79
CA VAL A 158 21.16 9.00 -5.59
C VAL A 158 22.14 10.13 -5.93
N ARG A 159 22.97 9.93 -6.95
CA ARG A 159 23.94 10.96 -7.37
C ARG A 159 23.29 12.23 -7.92
N SER A 160 22.04 12.14 -8.34
CA SER A 160 21.28 13.31 -8.81
C SER A 160 20.69 14.15 -7.65
N LEU A 161 20.84 13.69 -6.40
CA LEU A 161 20.43 14.48 -5.23
C LEU A 161 21.34 15.69 -5.04
N PRO A 162 20.78 16.84 -4.65
CA PRO A 162 21.58 18.08 -4.51
C PRO A 162 22.59 17.94 -3.36
N GLY A 163 23.86 18.18 -3.66
CA GLY A 163 24.94 18.39 -2.70
C GLY A 163 25.49 17.14 -2.00
N SER A 164 24.71 16.13 -1.69
CA SER A 164 25.08 15.02 -0.78
C SER A 164 25.07 13.63 -1.41
N GLY A 165 24.89 13.54 -2.73
CA GLY A 165 24.82 12.24 -3.41
C GLY A 165 26.10 11.38 -3.24
N GLY A 166 27.28 12.02 -3.11
CA GLY A 166 28.55 11.34 -2.82
C GLY A 166 28.57 10.75 -1.41
N ASP A 167 28.20 11.55 -0.42
CA ASP A 167 28.19 11.16 1.00
C ASP A 167 27.20 10.02 1.27
N ILE A 168 26.06 10.03 0.56
CA ILE A 168 25.07 8.95 0.65
C ILE A 168 25.64 7.64 0.10
N VAL A 169 26.35 7.69 -1.04
CA VAL A 169 27.00 6.49 -1.63
C VAL A 169 28.07 5.92 -0.69
N GLU A 170 28.84 6.77 -0.02
CA GLU A 170 29.84 6.35 0.95
C GLU A 170 29.19 5.77 2.22
N CYS A 171 28.16 6.41 2.73
CA CYS A 171 27.39 5.95 3.89
C CYS A 171 26.86 4.52 3.72
N VAL A 172 26.36 4.15 2.54
CA VAL A 172 25.78 2.82 2.26
C VAL A 172 26.80 1.69 2.46
N ALA A 173 28.12 1.97 2.33
CA ALA A 173 29.16 1.01 2.64
C ALA A 173 29.32 0.75 4.14
N SER A 174 28.71 1.57 5.00
CA SER A 174 28.82 1.46 6.44
C SER A 174 27.80 0.46 7.02
N THR A 175 28.15 -0.12 8.18
CA THR A 175 27.24 -1.00 8.93
C THR A 175 26.06 -0.25 9.57
N ALA A 176 26.09 1.08 9.56
CA ALA A 176 25.07 1.89 10.21
C ALA A 176 23.75 1.92 9.43
N ALA A 177 23.82 1.92 8.07
CA ALA A 177 22.63 1.80 7.22
C ALA A 177 21.96 0.41 7.40
N ASP A 178 22.76 -0.65 7.47
CA ASP A 178 22.25 -1.99 7.75
C ASP A 178 21.51 -2.08 9.08
N LYS A 179 22.09 -1.52 10.14
CA LYS A 179 21.48 -1.53 11.48
C LYS A 179 20.15 -0.80 11.51
N ALA A 180 20.03 0.34 10.81
CA ALA A 180 18.80 1.10 10.73
C ALA A 180 17.70 0.29 10.03
N VAL A 181 17.97 -0.25 8.84
CA VAL A 181 17.00 -1.10 8.13
C VAL A 181 16.61 -2.34 8.95
N GLN A 182 17.55 -2.95 9.68
CA GLN A 182 17.23 -4.08 10.56
C GLN A 182 16.35 -3.67 11.75
N SER A 183 16.52 -2.44 12.28
CA SER A 183 15.64 -1.88 13.30
C SER A 183 14.21 -1.75 12.78
N ASP A 184 14.04 -1.19 11.60
CA ASP A 184 12.75 -1.04 10.92
C ASP A 184 12.06 -2.39 10.70
N LEU A 185 12.80 -3.36 10.15
CA LEU A 185 12.30 -4.72 9.95
C LEU A 185 11.88 -5.39 11.26
N LYS A 186 12.66 -5.21 12.33
CA LYS A 186 12.35 -5.74 13.65
C LYS A 186 11.07 -5.13 14.19
N LEU A 187 10.91 -3.82 14.10
CA LEU A 187 9.70 -3.13 14.52
C LEU A 187 8.49 -3.62 13.72
N GLY A 188 8.56 -3.61 12.38
CA GLY A 188 7.48 -4.06 11.53
C GLY A 188 7.04 -5.50 11.84
N ARG A 189 7.99 -6.42 12.01
CA ARG A 189 7.68 -7.82 12.40
C ARG A 189 7.03 -7.91 13.77
N ALA A 190 7.48 -7.13 14.75
CA ALA A 190 6.86 -7.07 16.08
C ALA A 190 5.43 -6.54 16.05
N LEU A 191 5.10 -5.69 15.07
CA LEU A 191 3.75 -5.17 14.82
C LEU A 191 2.91 -6.08 13.92
N GLY A 192 3.42 -7.23 13.49
CA GLY A 192 2.71 -8.18 12.64
C GLY A 192 2.66 -7.79 11.16
N VAL A 193 3.56 -6.92 10.70
CA VAL A 193 3.69 -6.59 9.28
C VAL A 193 4.21 -7.81 8.52
N THR A 194 3.45 -8.26 7.53
CA THR A 194 3.78 -9.43 6.68
C THR A 194 3.87 -9.08 5.20
N GLY A 195 3.52 -7.85 4.81
CA GLY A 195 3.56 -7.37 3.43
C GLY A 195 3.50 -5.85 3.37
N THR A 196 3.73 -5.30 2.18
CA THR A 196 3.83 -3.86 1.96
C THR A 196 2.90 -3.36 0.86
N PRO A 197 2.40 -2.13 0.94
CA PRO A 197 2.48 -1.28 2.12
C PRO A 197 1.59 -1.80 3.26
N THR A 198 2.03 -1.67 4.51
CA THR A 198 1.18 -1.79 5.70
C THR A 198 1.13 -0.42 6.37
N ILE A 199 -0.08 0.03 6.68
CA ILE A 199 -0.35 1.36 7.17
C ILE A 199 -1.10 1.26 8.48
N PHE A 200 -0.54 1.84 9.54
CA PHE A 200 -1.27 2.07 10.78
C PHE A 200 -1.66 3.53 10.87
N ILE A 201 -2.85 3.79 11.41
CA ILE A 201 -3.35 5.14 11.66
C ILE A 201 -3.64 5.25 13.14
N GLY A 202 -3.11 6.29 13.77
CA GLY A 202 -3.22 6.41 15.22
C GLY A 202 -3.08 7.83 15.72
N ARG A 203 -3.29 7.97 17.03
CA ARG A 203 -3.18 9.24 17.73
C ARG A 203 -1.81 9.37 18.40
N ARG A 204 -1.20 10.54 18.24
CA ARG A 204 0.03 10.88 18.94
C ARG A 204 -0.17 10.80 20.45
N GLN A 205 0.81 10.23 21.12
CA GLN A 205 0.88 10.20 22.59
C GLN A 205 2.13 10.90 23.10
N ALA A 206 2.13 11.22 24.38
CA ALA A 206 3.33 11.72 25.05
C ALA A 206 4.49 10.72 24.94
N GLY A 207 5.72 11.22 24.91
CA GLY A 207 6.91 10.38 24.83
C GLY A 207 7.26 9.90 23.42
N GLY A 208 6.70 10.51 22.34
CA GLY A 208 7.06 10.18 20.96
C GLY A 208 6.54 8.81 20.52
N THR A 209 5.36 8.42 20.99
CA THR A 209 4.71 7.17 20.61
C THR A 209 3.35 7.43 19.96
N VAL A 210 2.78 6.39 19.34
CA VAL A 210 1.48 6.42 18.66
C VAL A 210 0.62 5.27 19.15
N HIS A 211 -0.61 5.57 19.57
CA HIS A 211 -1.63 4.56 19.78
C HIS A 211 -2.37 4.34 18.47
N ALA A 212 -2.13 3.19 17.83
CA ALA A 212 -2.81 2.83 16.60
C ALA A 212 -4.28 2.50 16.85
N VAL A 213 -5.16 2.91 15.95
CA VAL A 213 -6.61 2.64 16.01
C VAL A 213 -7.11 1.96 14.74
N ALA A 214 -6.32 1.98 13.68
CA ALA A 214 -6.62 1.28 12.44
C ALA A 214 -5.34 0.68 11.83
N ALA A 215 -5.49 -0.42 11.12
CA ALA A 215 -4.45 -1.06 10.34
C ALA A 215 -5.02 -1.40 8.96
N LEU A 216 -4.29 -1.04 7.91
CA LEU A 216 -4.65 -1.22 6.52
C LEU A 216 -3.48 -1.90 5.79
N VAL A 217 -3.76 -2.84 4.90
CA VAL A 217 -2.75 -3.56 4.12
C VAL A 217 -2.97 -3.35 2.64
N GLY A 218 -1.88 -3.18 1.90
CA GLY A 218 -1.90 -2.95 0.45
C GLY A 218 -2.21 -1.50 0.07
N ALA A 219 -2.20 -1.23 -1.23
CA ALA A 219 -2.50 0.07 -1.81
C ALA A 219 -3.99 0.41 -1.66
N GLN A 220 -4.38 0.86 -0.48
CA GLN A 220 -5.76 1.22 -0.19
C GLN A 220 -6.16 2.52 -0.91
N PRO A 221 -7.42 2.59 -1.39
CA PRO A 221 -7.93 3.82 -1.97
C PRO A 221 -8.01 4.92 -0.91
N ILE A 222 -7.89 6.17 -1.35
CA ILE A 222 -7.87 7.34 -0.45
C ILE A 222 -9.06 7.41 0.50
N ASP A 223 -10.26 6.99 0.07
CA ASP A 223 -11.47 7.05 0.89
C ASP A 223 -11.41 6.11 2.10
N ALA A 224 -10.74 4.97 1.97
CA ALA A 224 -10.51 4.07 3.11
C ALA A 224 -9.62 4.74 4.17
N ILE A 225 -8.57 5.45 3.72
CA ILE A 225 -7.66 6.15 4.62
C ILE A 225 -8.32 7.38 5.23
N ARG A 226 -9.06 8.18 4.44
CA ARG A 226 -9.88 9.31 4.96
C ARG A 226 -10.82 8.84 6.06
N SER A 227 -11.54 7.73 5.81
CA SER A 227 -12.46 7.17 6.81
C SER A 227 -11.75 6.71 8.09
N ALA A 228 -10.53 6.20 7.97
CA ALA A 228 -9.73 5.82 9.13
C ALA A 228 -9.17 7.04 9.88
N ILE A 229 -8.69 8.06 9.19
CA ILE A 229 -8.24 9.34 9.79
C ILE A 229 -9.39 10.01 10.54
N ALA A 230 -10.59 10.07 9.95
CA ALA A 230 -11.76 10.69 10.56
C ALA A 230 -12.19 10.04 11.89
N LYS A 231 -11.85 8.76 12.12
CA LYS A 231 -12.11 8.08 13.42
C LYS A 231 -11.11 8.48 14.51
N VAL A 232 -10.00 9.07 14.13
CA VAL A 232 -8.91 9.48 15.05
C VAL A 232 -8.99 10.95 15.39
N LEU A 233 -9.40 11.82 14.44
CA LEU A 233 -9.62 13.24 14.65
C LEU A 233 -10.79 13.50 15.60
#